data_9b985ba2f3401f9a869be909e115b46f
#
_entry.id   9b985ba2f3401f9a869be909e115b46f
#
_cell.length_a   1.000
_cell.length_b   1.000
_cell.length_c   1.000
_cell.angle_alpha   90.00
_cell.angle_beta   90.00
_cell.angle_gamma   90.00
#
_symmetry.space_group_name_H-M   'P 1'
#
loop_
_entity.id
_entity.type
_entity.pdbx_description
1 polymer ?
#
loop_
_entity_poly.entity_id
_entity_poly.type
_entity_poly.pdbx_seq_one_letter_code
_entity_poly.pdbx_strand_id
1 'polypeptide(L)'
;MLVWGSLGCALFFMILGNFTLNLELTSQMQVVAETQAFSPSYALSHALTYLPGSSFWLLFVVVIGTIFTATTYDSAAYTLAAGATDQLRPGQHPARWHRVFWALALGTLPASLLYFGSLKALQTATLVASVPLLLIYVILIIAVGRTLKSHLRAS
;
A
#
# COMPACT_ATOMS: atom_id res chain seq x y z
N MET A 1 -1.78 -13.13 10.76
CA MET A 1 -1.35 -12.14 9.74
C MET A 1 -2.07 -10.80 9.89
N LEU A 2 -3.42 -10.75 9.89
CA LEU A 2 -4.18 -9.49 9.98
C LEU A 2 -3.86 -8.67 11.24
N VAL A 3 -3.81 -9.29 12.41
CA VAL A 3 -3.54 -8.60 13.70
C VAL A 3 -2.13 -7.98 13.72
N TRP A 4 -1.12 -8.71 13.29
CA TRP A 4 0.26 -8.20 13.26
C TRP A 4 0.47 -7.12 12.22
N GLY A 5 -0.18 -7.25 11.03
CA GLY A 5 -0.13 -6.22 10.00
C GLY A 5 -0.81 -4.92 10.42
N SER A 6 -2.01 -5.00 10.99
CA SER A 6 -2.73 -3.81 11.46
C SER A 6 -2.05 -3.16 12.67
N LEU A 7 -1.46 -3.94 13.59
CA LEU A 7 -0.70 -3.41 14.71
C LEU A 7 0.55 -2.66 14.22
N GLY A 8 1.29 -3.23 13.26
CA GLY A 8 2.47 -2.57 12.68
C GLY A 8 2.12 -1.25 11.98
N CYS A 9 1.07 -1.24 11.17
CA CYS A 9 0.58 -0.02 10.55
C CYS A 9 0.12 1.02 11.59
N ALA A 10 -0.62 0.60 12.61
CA ALA A 10 -1.09 1.50 13.66
C ALA A 10 0.09 2.14 14.42
N LEU A 11 1.09 1.35 14.81
CA LEU A 11 2.28 1.86 15.48
C LEU A 11 3.06 2.85 14.60
N PHE A 12 3.23 2.53 13.32
CA PHE A 12 3.90 3.42 12.37
C PHE A 12 3.18 4.78 12.26
N PHE A 13 1.87 4.76 12.07
CA PHE A 13 1.08 5.98 12.00
C PHE A 13 1.04 6.74 13.32
N MET A 14 0.99 6.06 14.46
CA MET A 14 1.03 6.71 15.78
C MET A 14 2.37 7.38 16.03
N ILE A 15 3.49 6.76 15.69
CA ILE A 15 4.82 7.34 15.93
C ILE A 15 5.04 8.54 15.00
N LEU A 16 4.93 8.36 13.68
CA LEU A 16 5.19 9.43 12.72
C LEU A 16 4.11 10.52 12.76
N GLY A 17 2.85 10.13 12.93
CA GLY A 17 1.75 11.08 13.02
C GLY A 17 1.85 11.96 14.26
N ASN A 18 2.16 11.39 15.43
CA ASN A 18 2.37 12.18 16.64
C ASN A 18 3.61 13.09 16.53
N PHE A 19 4.66 12.61 15.89
CA PHE A 19 5.85 13.41 15.66
C PHE A 19 5.56 14.63 14.77
N THR A 20 4.91 14.42 13.63
CA THR A 20 4.53 15.51 12.71
C THR A 20 3.50 16.47 13.34
N LEU A 21 2.55 15.95 14.12
CA LEU A 21 1.60 16.76 14.86
C LEU A 21 2.28 17.63 15.92
N ASN A 22 3.28 17.09 16.61
CA ASN A 22 4.07 17.85 17.57
C ASN A 22 4.82 19.01 16.91
N LEU A 23 5.43 18.78 15.73
CA LEU A 23 6.10 19.84 14.96
C LEU A 23 5.13 20.96 14.53
N GLU A 24 3.91 20.60 14.15
CA GLU A 24 2.86 21.58 13.82
C GLU A 24 2.42 22.38 15.05
N LEU A 25 2.12 21.70 16.17
CA LEU A 25 1.65 22.33 17.40
C LEU A 25 2.72 23.23 18.07
N THR A 26 3.99 22.88 17.93
CA THR A 26 5.11 23.68 18.44
C THR A 26 5.53 24.78 17.46
N SER A 27 4.80 24.94 16.33
CA SER A 27 5.10 25.92 15.28
C SER A 27 6.52 25.83 14.71
N GLN A 28 7.16 24.68 14.84
CA GLN A 28 8.48 24.43 14.26
C GLN A 28 8.41 24.17 12.77
N MET A 29 7.29 23.61 12.31
CA MET A 29 7.04 23.30 10.90
C MET A 29 5.55 23.42 10.60
N GLN A 30 5.20 23.98 9.44
CA GLN A 30 3.81 24.05 8.97
C GLN A 30 3.48 22.82 8.11
N VAL A 31 3.31 21.67 8.75
CA VAL A 31 3.12 20.37 8.09
C VAL A 31 1.91 20.38 7.17
N VAL A 32 0.78 20.97 7.61
CA VAL A 32 -0.45 21.05 6.81
C VAL A 32 -0.24 21.92 5.57
N ALA A 33 0.37 23.09 5.72
CA ALA A 33 0.62 24.02 4.61
C ALA A 33 1.60 23.40 3.59
N GLU A 34 2.67 22.77 4.05
CA GLU A 34 3.65 22.10 3.18
C GLU A 34 3.05 20.88 2.46
N THR A 35 2.18 20.12 3.12
CA THR A 35 1.48 18.99 2.50
C THR A 35 0.57 19.45 1.37
N GLN A 36 -0.07 20.61 1.52
CA GLN A 36 -0.94 21.19 0.49
C GLN A 36 -0.16 21.86 -0.65
N ALA A 37 0.94 22.55 -0.30
CA ALA A 37 1.74 23.32 -1.27
C ALA A 37 2.62 22.40 -2.15
N PHE A 38 3.20 21.37 -1.58
CA PHE A 38 4.14 20.49 -2.28
C PHE A 38 3.59 19.06 -2.39
N SER A 39 3.74 18.27 -1.34
CA SER A 39 3.20 16.89 -1.27
C SER A 39 3.33 16.32 0.15
N PRO A 40 2.53 15.30 0.51
CA PRO A 40 2.70 14.57 1.78
C PRO A 40 4.11 13.97 1.95
N SER A 41 4.70 13.48 0.87
CA SER A 41 6.05 12.90 0.88
C SER A 41 7.13 13.95 1.17
N TYR A 42 6.97 15.16 0.63
CA TYR A 42 7.87 16.28 0.91
C TYR A 42 7.76 16.70 2.37
N ALA A 43 6.55 16.92 2.88
CA ALA A 43 6.33 17.29 4.28
C ALA A 43 6.91 16.24 5.24
N LEU A 44 6.75 14.93 4.95
CA LEU A 44 7.34 13.88 5.75
C LEU A 44 8.88 13.91 5.70
N SER A 45 9.47 14.08 4.53
CA SER A 45 10.94 14.14 4.40
C SER A 45 11.51 15.36 5.13
N HIS A 46 10.81 16.50 5.05
CA HIS A 46 11.20 17.71 5.78
C HIS A 46 11.04 17.53 7.29
N ALA A 47 9.95 16.92 7.76
CA ALA A 47 9.78 16.61 9.19
C ALA A 47 10.91 15.74 9.74
N LEU A 48 11.41 14.76 8.96
CA LEU A 48 12.53 13.91 9.38
C LEU A 48 13.85 14.68 9.53
N THR A 49 14.00 15.87 8.92
CA THR A 49 15.20 16.69 9.08
C THR A 49 15.31 17.32 10.49
N TYR A 50 14.22 17.39 11.24
CA TYR A 50 14.21 17.85 12.63
C TYR A 50 14.73 16.80 13.61
N LEU A 51 14.92 15.55 13.19
CA LEU A 51 15.49 14.50 14.01
C LEU A 51 17.04 14.56 14.01
N PRO A 52 17.69 14.30 15.16
CA PRO A 52 19.14 14.19 15.21
C PRO A 52 19.58 13.02 14.29
N GLY A 53 20.56 13.28 13.42
CA GLY A 53 20.99 12.30 12.42
C GLY A 53 20.01 12.14 11.25
N SER A 54 19.43 13.22 10.78
CA SER A 54 18.41 13.25 9.71
C SER A 54 18.75 12.42 8.48
N SER A 55 20.00 12.44 8.01
CA SER A 55 20.44 11.63 6.87
C SER A 55 20.28 10.13 7.10
N PHE A 56 20.53 9.66 8.31
CA PHE A 56 20.31 8.26 8.69
C PHE A 56 18.82 7.91 8.65
N TRP A 57 17.96 8.74 9.22
CA TRP A 57 16.51 8.51 9.24
C TRP A 57 15.89 8.56 7.85
N LEU A 58 16.32 9.49 7.00
CA LEU A 58 15.90 9.55 5.60
C LEU A 58 16.28 8.28 4.84
N LEU A 59 17.55 7.85 4.95
CA LEU A 59 18.02 6.61 4.32
C LEU A 59 17.23 5.40 4.83
N PHE A 60 17.02 5.32 6.14
CA PHE A 60 16.27 4.23 6.78
C PHE A 60 14.83 4.12 6.26
N VAL A 61 14.12 5.24 6.20
CA VAL A 61 12.73 5.28 5.65
C VAL A 61 12.69 4.91 4.18
N VAL A 62 13.66 5.38 3.38
CA VAL A 62 13.75 5.02 1.94
C VAL A 62 14.01 3.53 1.76
N VAL A 63 14.94 2.94 2.52
CA VAL A 63 15.25 1.51 2.43
C VAL A 63 14.04 0.66 2.86
N ILE A 64 13.45 0.97 4.00
CA ILE A 64 12.24 0.25 4.47
C ILE A 64 11.08 0.41 3.49
N GLY A 65 10.84 1.61 3.00
CA GLY A 65 9.79 1.88 2.01
C GLY A 65 10.00 1.10 0.72
N THR A 66 11.25 1.01 0.26
CA THR A 66 11.62 0.24 -0.94
C THR A 66 11.37 -1.25 -0.73
N ILE A 67 11.79 -1.82 0.40
CA ILE A 67 11.56 -3.23 0.73
C ILE A 67 10.07 -3.51 0.83
N PHE A 68 9.33 -2.66 1.53
CA PHE A 68 7.88 -2.80 1.70
C PHE A 68 7.15 -2.76 0.35
N THR A 69 7.50 -1.82 -0.50
CA THR A 69 6.93 -1.69 -1.84
C THR A 69 7.27 -2.92 -2.69
N ALA A 70 8.52 -3.35 -2.71
CA ALA A 70 8.96 -4.52 -3.48
C ALA A 70 8.22 -5.80 -3.07
N THR A 71 8.07 -6.06 -1.77
CA THR A 71 7.33 -7.23 -1.25
C THR A 71 5.83 -7.16 -1.59
N THR A 72 5.24 -5.97 -1.53
CA THR A 72 3.83 -5.76 -1.89
C THR A 72 3.60 -6.01 -3.38
N TYR A 73 4.45 -5.46 -4.24
CA TYR A 73 4.35 -5.68 -5.69
C TYR A 73 4.60 -7.15 -6.09
N ASP A 74 5.56 -7.84 -5.45
CA ASP A 74 5.79 -9.26 -5.72
C ASP A 74 4.56 -10.11 -5.35
N SER A 75 3.96 -9.86 -4.19
CA SER A 75 2.75 -10.54 -3.75
C SER A 75 1.55 -10.27 -4.67
N ALA A 76 1.36 -9.01 -5.08
CA ALA A 76 0.30 -8.63 -6.01
C ALA A 76 0.50 -9.25 -7.39
N ALA A 77 1.71 -9.20 -7.94
CA ALA A 77 2.06 -9.81 -9.22
C ALA A 77 1.85 -11.33 -9.21
N TYR A 78 2.23 -11.99 -8.10
CA TYR A 78 1.99 -13.41 -7.92
C TYR A 78 0.48 -13.74 -7.94
N THR A 79 -0.31 -13.00 -7.20
CA THR A 79 -1.77 -13.21 -7.09
C THR A 79 -2.45 -13.00 -8.44
N LEU A 80 -2.08 -11.94 -9.17
CA LEU A 80 -2.63 -11.68 -10.51
C LEU A 80 -2.19 -12.74 -11.52
N ALA A 81 -0.93 -13.15 -11.51
CA ALA A 81 -0.42 -14.21 -12.36
C ALA A 81 -1.11 -15.56 -12.09
N ALA A 82 -1.36 -15.87 -10.82
CA ALA A 82 -2.08 -17.06 -10.41
C ALA A 82 -3.54 -17.03 -10.88
N GLY A 83 -4.23 -15.90 -10.70
CA GLY A 83 -5.61 -15.72 -11.16
C GLY A 83 -5.78 -15.72 -12.69
N ALA A 84 -4.74 -15.28 -13.42
CA ALA A 84 -4.73 -15.27 -14.89
C ALA A 84 -4.27 -16.60 -15.53
N THR A 85 -3.83 -17.57 -14.72
CA THR A 85 -3.39 -18.88 -15.22
C THR A 85 -4.54 -19.88 -15.10
N ASP A 86 -4.96 -20.44 -16.23
CA ASP A 86 -5.99 -21.47 -16.27
C ASP A 86 -5.48 -22.78 -15.65
N GLN A 87 -6.33 -23.45 -14.84
CA GLN A 87 -6.09 -24.77 -14.26
C GLN A 87 -4.80 -24.92 -13.44
N LEU A 88 -4.46 -23.96 -12.58
CA LEU A 88 -3.39 -24.13 -11.60
C LEU A 88 -3.73 -25.25 -10.61
N ARG A 89 -2.96 -26.34 -10.63
CA ARG A 89 -3.13 -27.43 -9.66
C ARG A 89 -2.64 -26.99 -8.29
N PRO A 90 -3.20 -27.53 -7.19
CA PRO A 90 -2.71 -27.28 -5.85
C PRO A 90 -1.20 -27.56 -5.75
N GLY A 91 -0.41 -26.58 -5.30
CA GLY A 91 1.04 -26.68 -5.19
C GLY A 91 1.84 -26.26 -6.44
N GLN A 92 1.19 -25.90 -7.54
CA GLN A 92 1.88 -25.33 -8.70
C GLN A 92 1.96 -23.80 -8.58
N HIS A 93 3.07 -23.25 -9.06
CA HIS A 93 3.29 -21.80 -9.14
C HIS A 93 3.03 -21.30 -10.56
N PRO A 94 2.50 -20.08 -10.74
CA PRO A 94 2.35 -19.48 -12.05
C PRO A 94 3.71 -19.31 -12.74
N ALA A 95 3.71 -19.36 -14.08
CA ALA A 95 4.92 -19.22 -14.88
C ALA A 95 5.65 -17.91 -14.52
N ARG A 96 6.99 -17.97 -14.45
CA ARG A 96 7.83 -16.79 -14.12
C ARG A 96 7.57 -15.61 -15.05
N TRP A 97 7.35 -15.88 -16.33
CA TRP A 97 6.99 -14.88 -17.33
C TRP A 97 5.71 -14.11 -16.94
N HIS A 98 4.64 -14.80 -16.52
CA HIS A 98 3.41 -14.17 -16.07
C HIS A 98 3.64 -13.26 -14.86
N ARG A 99 4.44 -13.69 -13.89
CA ARG A 99 4.78 -12.86 -12.73
C ARG A 99 5.54 -11.60 -13.14
N VAL A 100 6.53 -11.72 -14.02
CA VAL A 100 7.30 -10.57 -14.52
C VAL A 100 6.41 -9.61 -15.30
N PHE A 101 5.53 -10.12 -16.16
CA PHE A 101 4.57 -9.30 -16.89
C PHE A 101 3.68 -8.48 -15.95
N TRP A 102 3.07 -9.12 -14.95
CA TRP A 102 2.22 -8.43 -13.99
C TRP A 102 3.00 -7.48 -13.08
N ALA A 103 4.22 -7.81 -12.69
CA ALA A 103 5.08 -6.90 -11.92
C ALA A 103 5.42 -5.62 -12.71
N LEU A 104 5.74 -5.75 -14.00
CA LEU A 104 5.97 -4.62 -14.90
C LEU A 104 4.69 -3.80 -15.11
N ALA A 105 3.56 -4.45 -15.35
CA ALA A 105 2.28 -3.76 -15.52
C ALA A 105 1.88 -2.96 -14.27
N LEU A 106 2.02 -3.55 -13.08
CA LEU A 106 1.76 -2.88 -11.80
C LEU A 106 2.73 -1.74 -11.52
N GLY A 107 3.99 -1.85 -11.95
CA GLY A 107 5.00 -0.80 -11.74
C GLY A 107 4.86 0.35 -12.75
N THR A 108 4.62 0.04 -14.02
CA THR A 108 4.56 1.06 -15.08
C THR A 108 3.34 1.96 -14.97
N LEU A 109 2.19 1.44 -14.54
CA LEU A 109 0.96 2.21 -14.43
C LEU A 109 1.06 3.33 -13.39
N PRO A 110 1.46 3.08 -12.13
CA PRO A 110 1.70 4.17 -11.17
C PRO A 110 2.85 5.09 -11.58
N ALA A 111 3.92 4.55 -12.18
CA ALA A 111 5.05 5.36 -12.62
C ALA A 111 4.64 6.34 -13.73
N SER A 112 3.82 5.92 -14.70
CA SER A 112 3.29 6.80 -15.74
C SER A 112 2.36 7.87 -15.16
N LEU A 113 1.50 7.52 -14.21
CA LEU A 113 0.62 8.48 -13.54
C LEU A 113 1.41 9.51 -12.72
N LEU A 114 2.52 9.11 -12.10
CA LEU A 114 3.40 10.04 -11.39
C LEU A 114 4.18 10.95 -12.35
N TYR A 115 4.58 10.44 -13.52
CA TYR A 115 5.33 11.20 -14.51
C TYR A 115 4.47 12.23 -15.23
N PHE A 116 3.26 11.86 -15.66
CA PHE A 116 2.35 12.72 -16.40
C PHE A 116 1.36 13.48 -15.52
N GLY A 117 1.15 13.05 -14.31
CA GLY A 117 0.22 13.62 -13.35
C GLY A 117 0.87 13.94 -12.02
N SER A 118 0.11 14.54 -11.14
CA SER A 118 0.53 14.72 -9.75
C SER A 118 0.20 13.46 -8.94
N LEU A 119 0.81 13.33 -7.76
CA LEU A 119 0.42 12.32 -6.74
C LEU A 119 -1.11 12.33 -6.49
N LYS A 120 -1.74 13.49 -6.64
CA LYS A 120 -3.19 13.68 -6.52
C LYS A 120 -3.97 12.91 -7.60
N ALA A 121 -3.47 12.84 -8.83
CA ALA A 121 -4.10 12.07 -9.90
C ALA A 121 -4.07 10.57 -9.60
N LEU A 122 -2.95 10.05 -9.07
CA LEU A 122 -2.84 8.65 -8.62
C LEU A 122 -3.80 8.34 -7.47
N GLN A 123 -3.88 9.22 -6.47
CA GLN A 123 -4.82 9.07 -5.36
C GLN A 123 -6.28 9.05 -5.84
N THR A 124 -6.65 9.96 -6.72
CA THR A 124 -8.02 10.02 -7.28
C THR A 124 -8.33 8.77 -8.09
N ALA A 125 -7.41 8.29 -8.93
CA ALA A 125 -7.60 7.05 -9.69
C ALA A 125 -7.79 5.85 -8.77
N THR A 126 -7.03 5.76 -7.69
CA THR A 126 -7.17 4.69 -6.68
C THR A 126 -8.52 4.75 -5.97
N LEU A 127 -8.99 5.95 -5.60
CA LEU A 127 -10.31 6.13 -4.97
C LEU A 127 -11.44 5.72 -5.91
N VAL A 128 -11.40 6.12 -7.17
CA VAL A 128 -12.40 5.71 -8.17
C VAL A 128 -12.41 4.20 -8.36
N ALA A 129 -11.23 3.58 -8.47
CA ALA A 129 -11.10 2.14 -8.61
C ALA A 129 -11.58 1.36 -7.35
N SER A 130 -11.51 1.96 -6.17
CA SER A 130 -11.93 1.31 -4.93
C SER A 130 -13.44 1.07 -4.84
N VAL A 131 -14.27 1.88 -5.51
CA VAL A 131 -15.73 1.76 -5.45
C VAL A 131 -16.23 0.42 -6.01
N PRO A 132 -15.88 0.00 -7.25
CA PRO A 132 -16.27 -1.31 -7.75
C PRO A 132 -15.65 -2.47 -6.96
N LEU A 133 -14.43 -2.30 -6.45
CA LEU A 133 -13.79 -3.30 -5.60
C LEU A 133 -14.53 -3.53 -4.30
N LEU A 134 -15.08 -2.49 -3.71
CA LEU A 134 -15.87 -2.59 -2.48
C LEU A 134 -17.11 -3.48 -2.67
N LEU A 135 -17.80 -3.36 -3.82
CA LEU A 135 -18.94 -4.23 -4.17
C LEU A 135 -18.49 -5.70 -4.30
N ILE A 136 -17.34 -5.95 -4.94
CA ILE A 136 -16.77 -7.29 -5.07
C ILE A 136 -16.45 -7.88 -3.70
N TYR A 137 -15.86 -7.11 -2.79
CA TYR A 137 -15.57 -7.55 -1.43
C TYR A 137 -16.83 -7.92 -0.64
N VAL A 138 -17.90 -7.13 -0.75
CA VAL A 138 -19.18 -7.46 -0.10
C VAL A 138 -19.74 -8.77 -0.62
N ILE A 139 -19.73 -8.99 -1.94
CA ILE A 139 -20.18 -10.25 -2.55
C ILE A 139 -19.33 -11.43 -2.06
N LEU A 140 -18.02 -11.27 -2.00
CA LEU A 140 -17.08 -12.30 -1.52
C LEU A 140 -17.36 -12.66 -0.05
N ILE A 141 -17.56 -11.67 0.83
CA ILE A 141 -17.88 -11.89 2.24
C ILE A 141 -19.17 -12.70 2.38
N ILE A 142 -20.21 -12.34 1.60
CA ILE A 142 -21.47 -13.06 1.60
C ILE A 142 -21.30 -14.51 1.09
N ALA A 143 -20.53 -14.69 0.02
CA ALA A 143 -20.27 -16.01 -0.57
C ALA A 143 -19.53 -16.92 0.43
N VAL A 144 -18.43 -16.43 1.02
CA VAL A 144 -17.65 -17.17 2.02
C VAL A 144 -18.52 -17.50 3.25
N GLY A 145 -19.31 -16.53 3.74
CA GLY A 145 -20.21 -16.76 4.88
C GLY A 145 -21.26 -17.85 4.61
N ARG A 146 -21.80 -17.90 3.39
CA ARG A 146 -22.73 -18.97 2.97
C ARG A 146 -22.06 -20.33 2.90
N THR A 147 -20.87 -20.40 2.32
CA THR A 147 -20.09 -21.65 2.21
C THR A 147 -19.71 -22.17 3.59
N LEU A 148 -19.24 -21.30 4.49
CA LEU A 148 -18.91 -21.69 5.86
C LEU A 148 -20.12 -22.25 6.61
N LYS A 149 -21.28 -21.59 6.46
CA LYS A 149 -22.54 -22.04 7.09
C LYS A 149 -23.01 -23.40 6.55
N SER A 150 -22.80 -23.68 5.26
CA SER A 150 -23.15 -24.98 4.68
C SER A 150 -22.23 -26.10 5.20
N HIS A 151 -20.94 -25.83 5.35
CA HIS A 151 -19.98 -26.80 5.93
C HIS A 151 -20.26 -27.10 7.39
N LEU A 152 -20.58 -26.09 8.20
CA LEU A 152 -20.93 -26.29 9.62
C LEU A 152 -22.28 -27.03 9.84
N ARG A 153 -23.17 -27.03 8.85
CA ARG A 153 -24.42 -27.80 8.91
C ARG A 153 -24.27 -29.25 8.44
N ALA A 154 -23.20 -29.55 7.70
CA ALA A 154 -22.92 -30.89 7.17
C ALA A 154 -22.00 -31.72 8.10
N SER A 155 -21.41 -31.10 9.11
CA SER A 155 -20.64 -31.73 10.19
C SER A 155 -21.48 -31.93 11.44
#